data_e3a5598f8659329554316ad4a2b86db4
#
_entry.id   e3a5598f8659329554316ad4a2b86db4
#
_cell.length_a   1.000
_cell.length_b   1.000
_cell.length_c   1.000
_cell.angle_alpha   90.00
_cell.angle_beta   90.00
_cell.angle_gamma   90.00
#
_symmetry.space_group_name_H-M   'P 1'
#
loop_
_entity.id
_entity.type
_entity.pdbx_description
1 polymer ?
#
loop_
_entity_poly.entity_id
_entity_poly.type
_entity_poly.pdbx_seq_one_letter_code
_entity_poly.pdbx_strand_id
1 'polypeptide(L)'
;MKIATTITAAVLALAVQPVLADAVSDSFLMMFKPLPTEAPSADNELTEAKINLGRMLYYENRLSKGEKLSCNSCHMLDKYGQDNLPFSPGHEGKVGGRSSPSTFNAAIHIAQFWDGRAPSVEEQAKGPVLNPGEMGMPSADFVVEVLKSIPGYVEAFKAAFPGEADPITYNNFGKAVGAFERKLVTPSRWDDYLKGNKEALTAEETKGFETFAKAGCVTCHNGPAVGGMMYQKLGLVKAWPELKDQGRFEATKVETDKFYFKVPSLRNISETGPYLHDGSVKTLEEMVSKMGEYQLGKSLTSEETASIVTFLKSLKGEIPADYIAKPKLPESGPNTPKA
;
A
#
# COMPACT_ATOMS: atom_id res chain seq x y z
N MET A 1 -60.86 -44.81 45.31
CA MET A 1 -59.76 -43.84 45.52
C MET A 1 -58.72 -44.16 44.48
N LYS A 2 -58.67 -43.41 43.37
CA LYS A 2 -57.70 -43.61 42.27
C LYS A 2 -56.64 -42.49 42.38
N ILE A 3 -55.41 -42.91 42.65
CA ILE A 3 -54.26 -41.99 42.71
C ILE A 3 -53.71 -41.82 41.25
N ALA A 4 -53.74 -40.64 40.72
CA ALA A 4 -53.17 -40.33 39.45
C ALA A 4 -51.72 -39.82 39.68
N THR A 5 -50.73 -40.54 39.16
CA THR A 5 -49.33 -40.18 39.22
C THR A 5 -48.98 -39.37 37.93
N THR A 6 -48.69 -38.12 38.12
CA THR A 6 -48.24 -37.23 37.03
C THR A 6 -46.70 -37.37 36.89
N ILE A 7 -46.21 -37.85 35.73
CA ILE A 7 -44.81 -37.91 35.38
C ILE A 7 -44.44 -36.64 34.64
N THR A 8 -43.66 -35.76 35.25
CA THR A 8 -43.09 -34.56 34.63
C THR A 8 -41.79 -34.94 33.91
N ALA A 9 -41.79 -34.91 32.59
CA ALA A 9 -40.60 -35.09 31.78
C ALA A 9 -39.79 -33.79 31.74
N ALA A 10 -38.61 -33.75 32.33
CA ALA A 10 -37.66 -32.66 32.20
C ALA A 10 -36.90 -32.82 30.87
N VAL A 11 -37.11 -31.87 29.96
CA VAL A 11 -36.30 -31.75 28.71
C VAL A 11 -35.02 -31.05 29.06
N LEU A 12 -33.89 -31.76 29.07
CA LEU A 12 -32.56 -31.19 29.19
C LEU A 12 -32.14 -30.66 27.81
N ALA A 13 -32.19 -29.35 27.62
CA ALA A 13 -31.62 -28.70 26.45
C ALA A 13 -30.08 -28.67 26.58
N LEU A 14 -29.40 -29.55 25.85
CA LEU A 14 -27.96 -29.47 25.69
C LEU A 14 -27.61 -28.24 24.83
N ALA A 15 -27.08 -27.19 25.47
CA ALA A 15 -26.44 -26.09 24.78
C ALA A 15 -25.11 -26.60 24.20
N VAL A 16 -25.07 -26.80 22.88
CA VAL A 16 -23.84 -27.07 22.14
C VAL A 16 -23.08 -25.74 22.07
N GLN A 17 -21.99 -25.64 22.83
CA GLN A 17 -21.12 -24.47 22.79
C GLN A 17 -20.21 -24.54 21.57
N PRO A 18 -19.96 -23.40 20.90
CA PRO A 18 -19.06 -23.29 19.72
C PRO A 18 -17.60 -23.12 20.18
N VAL A 19 -17.00 -24.06 20.86
CA VAL A 19 -15.65 -23.95 21.47
C VAL A 19 -14.51 -24.19 20.47
N LEU A 20 -14.75 -24.76 19.28
CA LEU A 20 -13.68 -25.13 18.35
C LEU A 20 -13.43 -24.07 17.23
N ALA A 21 -14.36 -23.16 16.94
CA ALA A 21 -14.19 -22.15 15.92
C ALA A 21 -13.27 -21.01 16.38
N ASP A 22 -13.34 -20.60 17.64
CA ASP A 22 -12.57 -19.48 18.19
C ASP A 22 -11.05 -19.75 18.26
N ALA A 23 -10.64 -20.98 18.58
CA ALA A 23 -9.22 -21.32 18.77
C ALA A 23 -8.40 -21.32 17.48
N VAL A 24 -8.99 -21.67 16.34
CA VAL A 24 -8.31 -21.64 15.03
C VAL A 24 -8.17 -20.20 14.53
N SER A 25 -9.15 -19.37 14.79
CA SER A 25 -9.14 -17.94 14.44
C SER A 25 -8.03 -17.20 15.18
N ASP A 26 -7.85 -17.43 16.46
CA ASP A 26 -6.86 -16.76 17.31
C ASP A 26 -5.42 -17.06 16.88
N SER A 27 -5.13 -18.29 16.44
CA SER A 27 -3.79 -18.66 15.97
C SER A 27 -3.38 -17.89 14.72
N PHE A 28 -4.31 -17.62 13.80
CA PHE A 28 -4.04 -16.83 12.61
C PHE A 28 -3.94 -15.33 12.92
N LEU A 29 -4.70 -14.82 13.89
CA LEU A 29 -4.65 -13.42 14.29
C LEU A 29 -3.28 -13.00 14.79
N MET A 30 -2.50 -13.88 15.40
CA MET A 30 -1.13 -13.61 15.85
C MET A 30 -0.16 -13.26 14.70
N MET A 31 -0.50 -13.58 13.45
CA MET A 31 0.28 -13.22 12.27
C MET A 31 0.10 -11.76 11.84
N PHE A 32 -0.82 -11.02 12.45
CA PHE A 32 -1.17 -9.67 12.12
C PHE A 32 -0.86 -8.71 13.26
N LYS A 33 -0.67 -7.44 12.91
CA LYS A 33 -0.53 -6.34 13.87
C LYS A 33 -1.36 -5.16 13.39
N PRO A 34 -1.92 -4.35 14.30
CA PRO A 34 -2.51 -3.09 13.91
C PRO A 34 -1.48 -2.20 13.20
N LEU A 35 -1.95 -1.33 12.31
CA LEU A 35 -1.11 -0.30 11.73
C LEU A 35 -0.58 0.64 12.82
N PRO A 36 0.69 1.07 12.74
CA PRO A 36 1.21 2.15 13.58
C PRO A 36 0.56 3.48 13.17
N THR A 37 0.67 4.49 14.02
CA THR A 37 0.21 5.86 13.70
C THR A 37 1.04 6.53 12.61
N GLU A 38 2.30 6.10 12.47
CA GLU A 38 3.25 6.50 11.44
C GLU A 38 4.28 5.39 11.23
N ALA A 39 4.84 5.28 10.02
CA ALA A 39 5.89 4.31 9.76
C ALA A 39 7.23 4.80 10.33
N PRO A 40 7.89 4.04 11.23
CA PRO A 40 9.14 4.47 11.85
C PRO A 40 10.27 4.59 10.82
N SER A 41 11.26 5.45 11.11
CA SER A 41 12.51 5.55 10.36
C SER A 41 13.68 5.73 11.33
N ALA A 42 14.73 4.95 11.14
CA ALA A 42 15.98 5.12 11.89
C ALA A 42 16.83 6.29 11.35
N ASP A 43 16.73 6.56 10.04
CA ASP A 43 17.65 7.46 9.33
C ASP A 43 17.00 8.76 8.86
N ASN A 44 15.71 8.94 9.16
CA ASN A 44 14.95 10.12 8.74
C ASN A 44 13.96 10.52 9.83
N GLU A 45 14.38 11.38 10.75
CA GLU A 45 13.51 11.92 11.79
C GLU A 45 12.31 12.65 11.17
N LEU A 46 11.11 12.35 11.67
CA LEU A 46 9.84 12.91 11.19
C LEU A 46 9.50 14.22 11.91
N THR A 47 10.11 15.33 11.47
CA THR A 47 9.73 16.65 11.97
C THR A 47 8.59 17.24 11.17
N GLU A 48 7.75 18.07 11.80
CA GLU A 48 6.64 18.76 11.11
C GLU A 48 7.14 19.61 9.93
N ALA A 49 8.31 20.24 10.04
CA ALA A 49 8.92 21.01 8.95
C ALA A 49 9.25 20.12 7.75
N LYS A 50 9.84 18.93 7.98
CA LYS A 50 10.13 17.95 6.92
C LYS A 50 8.87 17.39 6.28
N ILE A 51 7.87 17.03 7.08
CA ILE A 51 6.58 16.52 6.62
C ILE A 51 5.87 17.56 5.74
N ASN A 52 5.84 18.84 6.18
CA ASN A 52 5.20 19.91 5.41
C ASN A 52 5.96 20.19 4.10
N LEU A 53 7.29 20.17 4.11
CA LEU A 53 8.09 20.26 2.91
C LEU A 53 7.78 19.08 1.97
N GLY A 54 7.77 17.86 2.49
CA GLY A 54 7.46 16.65 1.72
C GLY A 54 6.08 16.71 1.07
N ARG A 55 5.08 17.21 1.80
CA ARG A 55 3.74 17.43 1.25
C ARG A 55 3.76 18.43 0.09
N MET A 56 4.47 19.55 0.20
CA MET A 56 4.60 20.49 -0.91
C MET A 56 5.27 19.84 -2.12
N LEU A 57 6.36 19.10 -1.91
CA LEU A 57 7.10 18.42 -2.98
C LEU A 57 6.28 17.32 -3.66
N TYR A 58 5.43 16.62 -2.93
CA TYR A 58 4.53 15.59 -3.48
C TYR A 58 3.52 16.16 -4.50
N TYR A 59 3.14 17.42 -4.37
CA TYR A 59 2.23 18.13 -5.30
C TYR A 59 2.94 19.05 -6.30
N GLU A 60 4.28 19.04 -6.34
CA GLU A 60 5.06 19.99 -7.10
C GLU A 60 5.23 19.59 -8.57
N ASN A 61 4.49 20.23 -9.45
CA ASN A 61 4.54 19.95 -10.90
C ASN A 61 5.83 20.42 -11.59
N ARG A 62 6.51 21.45 -11.05
CA ARG A 62 7.77 21.96 -11.60
C ARG A 62 8.93 20.97 -11.51
N LEU A 63 8.74 19.86 -10.78
CA LEU A 63 9.67 18.75 -10.72
C LEU A 63 9.37 17.68 -11.79
N SER A 64 8.67 18.06 -12.86
CA SER A 64 8.49 17.22 -14.05
C SER A 64 8.79 18.02 -15.30
N LYS A 65 9.33 17.36 -16.32
CA LYS A 65 9.56 17.94 -17.62
C LYS A 65 8.23 18.38 -18.23
N GLY A 66 8.14 19.67 -18.58
CA GLY A 66 6.88 20.28 -19.03
C GLY A 66 5.94 20.72 -17.90
N GLU A 67 6.32 20.63 -16.63
CA GLU A 67 5.63 21.16 -15.44
C GLU A 67 4.16 20.71 -15.28
N LYS A 68 3.83 19.49 -15.70
CA LYS A 68 2.44 18.98 -15.71
C LYS A 68 2.18 17.85 -14.72
N LEU A 69 3.22 17.18 -14.26
CA LEU A 69 3.12 15.98 -13.42
C LEU A 69 3.73 16.23 -12.04
N SER A 70 3.17 15.57 -11.05
CA SER A 70 3.69 15.47 -9.68
C SER A 70 3.48 14.05 -9.19
N CYS A 71 3.94 13.69 -7.98
CA CYS A 71 3.66 12.38 -7.40
C CYS A 71 2.14 12.11 -7.34
N ASN A 72 1.36 13.15 -7.00
CA ASN A 72 -0.11 13.04 -6.95
C ASN A 72 -0.77 12.80 -8.31
N SER A 73 -0.07 12.94 -9.43
CA SER A 73 -0.65 12.67 -10.76
C SER A 73 -0.92 11.19 -11.00
N CYS A 74 -0.05 10.31 -10.45
CA CYS A 74 -0.16 8.85 -10.57
C CYS A 74 -0.56 8.19 -9.25
N HIS A 75 -0.27 8.87 -8.12
CA HIS A 75 -0.58 8.41 -6.77
C HIS A 75 -1.56 9.37 -6.10
N MET A 76 -2.77 9.47 -6.67
CA MET A 76 -3.82 10.41 -6.24
C MET A 76 -4.28 10.11 -4.81
N LEU A 77 -3.96 11.00 -3.87
CA LEU A 77 -4.23 10.76 -2.45
C LEU A 77 -5.73 10.72 -2.11
N ASP A 78 -6.56 11.40 -2.87
CA ASP A 78 -8.03 11.33 -2.77
C ASP A 78 -8.62 10.04 -3.37
N LYS A 79 -7.78 9.21 -4.03
CA LYS A 79 -8.11 7.90 -4.59
C LYS A 79 -7.26 6.78 -4.01
N TYR A 80 -7.03 6.81 -2.72
CA TYR A 80 -6.21 5.81 -2.03
C TYR A 80 -4.78 5.67 -2.57
N GLY A 81 -4.19 6.76 -3.07
CA GLY A 81 -2.81 6.80 -3.53
C GLY A 81 -2.57 6.10 -4.87
N GLN A 82 -3.59 6.02 -5.72
CA GLN A 82 -3.54 5.39 -7.04
C GLN A 82 -4.39 6.19 -8.05
N ASP A 83 -4.11 6.07 -9.35
CA ASP A 83 -4.92 6.67 -10.41
C ASP A 83 -5.99 5.74 -10.99
N ASN A 84 -6.03 4.49 -10.54
CA ASN A 84 -6.94 3.44 -10.99
C ASN A 84 -6.80 3.09 -12.50
N LEU A 85 -5.61 3.29 -13.06
CA LEU A 85 -5.28 2.90 -14.42
C LEU A 85 -4.35 1.67 -14.43
N PRO A 86 -4.41 0.82 -15.47
CA PRO A 86 -3.41 -0.25 -15.64
C PRO A 86 -1.98 0.30 -15.71
N PHE A 87 -1.80 1.42 -16.40
CA PHE A 87 -0.53 2.13 -16.53
C PHE A 87 -0.77 3.63 -16.48
N SER A 88 -0.06 4.31 -15.61
CA SER A 88 -0.16 5.76 -15.47
C SER A 88 0.48 6.49 -16.67
N PRO A 89 -0.15 7.55 -17.19
CA PRO A 89 0.45 8.39 -18.23
C PRO A 89 1.54 9.27 -17.62
N GLY A 90 2.75 9.16 -18.13
CA GLY A 90 3.89 9.99 -17.78
C GLY A 90 4.11 11.14 -18.77
N HIS A 91 5.34 11.69 -18.78
CA HIS A 91 5.74 12.79 -19.66
C HIS A 91 5.51 12.42 -21.13
N GLU A 92 4.89 13.34 -21.87
CA GLU A 92 4.50 13.16 -23.29
C GLU A 92 3.56 11.99 -23.55
N GLY A 93 2.78 11.56 -22.54
CA GLY A 93 1.86 10.43 -22.67
C GLY A 93 2.55 9.07 -22.74
N LYS A 94 3.84 8.99 -22.43
CA LYS A 94 4.52 7.71 -22.25
C LYS A 94 3.87 6.95 -21.08
N VAL A 95 3.83 5.65 -21.17
CA VAL A 95 3.29 4.82 -20.10
C VAL A 95 4.38 3.95 -19.49
N GLY A 96 4.30 3.74 -18.18
CA GLY A 96 5.17 2.82 -17.47
C GLY A 96 4.88 1.36 -17.84
N GLY A 97 5.76 0.45 -17.45
CA GLY A 97 5.56 -1.00 -17.65
C GLY A 97 4.76 -1.67 -16.54
N ARG A 98 4.41 -0.95 -15.47
CA ARG A 98 3.70 -1.47 -14.29
C ARG A 98 2.68 -0.49 -13.78
N SER A 99 1.59 -1.01 -13.19
CA SER A 99 0.58 -0.22 -12.49
C SER A 99 1.21 0.50 -11.28
N SER A 100 0.79 1.75 -11.05
CA SER A 100 1.23 2.54 -9.90
C SER A 100 0.63 1.96 -8.62
N PRO A 101 1.45 1.45 -7.68
CA PRO A 101 0.91 0.96 -6.41
C PRO A 101 0.50 2.11 -5.51
N SER A 102 -0.41 1.83 -4.57
CA SER A 102 -0.80 2.82 -3.55
C SER A 102 0.41 3.31 -2.74
N THR A 103 0.48 4.62 -2.47
CA THR A 103 1.43 5.23 -1.54
C THR A 103 0.96 5.14 -0.07
N PHE A 104 -0.35 4.93 0.16
CA PHE A 104 -0.82 4.68 1.52
C PHE A 104 -0.25 3.37 2.07
N ASN A 105 0.21 3.44 3.31
CA ASN A 105 0.85 2.33 4.04
C ASN A 105 2.15 1.81 3.40
N ALA A 106 2.65 2.41 2.32
CA ALA A 106 3.81 1.92 1.58
C ALA A 106 5.10 1.95 2.41
N ALA A 107 5.28 2.95 3.27
CA ALA A 107 6.46 3.10 4.11
C ALA A 107 6.64 1.98 5.17
N ILE A 108 5.61 1.12 5.37
CA ILE A 108 5.66 -0.03 6.28
C ILE A 108 6.23 -1.28 5.56
N HIS A 109 6.30 -1.27 4.23
CA HIS A 109 6.80 -2.41 3.45
C HIS A 109 8.32 -2.54 3.54
N ILE A 110 8.84 -3.78 3.33
CA ILE A 110 10.29 -4.07 3.36
C ILE A 110 11.07 -3.37 2.25
N ALA A 111 10.42 -2.99 1.17
CA ALA A 111 11.02 -2.29 0.02
C ALA A 111 9.92 -1.66 -0.84
N GLN A 112 10.30 -0.81 -1.79
CA GLN A 112 9.38 -0.10 -2.68
C GLN A 112 9.51 -0.58 -4.13
N PHE A 113 8.51 -0.26 -4.95
CA PHE A 113 8.23 -0.83 -6.26
C PHE A 113 7.79 -2.31 -6.20
N TRP A 114 7.24 -2.81 -7.31
CA TRP A 114 6.82 -4.21 -7.43
C TRP A 114 8.00 -5.19 -7.33
N ASP A 115 9.17 -4.81 -7.84
CA ASP A 115 10.40 -5.60 -7.81
C ASP A 115 11.26 -5.38 -6.56
N GLY A 116 10.89 -4.42 -5.71
CA GLY A 116 11.60 -4.09 -4.47
C GLY A 116 12.98 -3.48 -4.68
N ARG A 117 13.22 -2.78 -5.79
CA ARG A 117 14.52 -2.19 -6.12
C ARG A 117 14.92 -1.00 -5.25
N ALA A 118 13.97 -0.34 -4.58
CA ALA A 118 14.28 0.74 -3.64
C ALA A 118 14.04 0.28 -2.19
N PRO A 119 15.00 0.49 -1.27
CA PRO A 119 14.92 -0.01 0.10
C PRO A 119 13.97 0.78 1.00
N SER A 120 13.59 2.00 0.63
CA SER A 120 12.72 2.87 1.42
C SER A 120 11.90 3.79 0.52
N VAL A 121 10.91 4.48 1.09
CA VAL A 121 10.11 5.49 0.39
C VAL A 121 10.97 6.71 0.01
N GLU A 122 11.99 7.06 0.80
CA GLU A 122 12.95 8.12 0.49
C GLU A 122 13.74 7.82 -0.79
N GLU A 123 14.18 6.58 -0.96
CA GLU A 123 14.90 6.15 -2.16
C GLU A 123 13.97 6.00 -3.35
N GLN A 124 12.74 5.52 -3.11
CA GLN A 124 11.72 5.40 -4.15
C GLN A 124 11.37 6.77 -4.75
N ALA A 125 11.13 7.78 -3.91
CA ALA A 125 10.70 9.11 -4.34
C ALA A 125 11.65 9.77 -5.37
N LYS A 126 12.93 9.42 -5.35
CA LYS A 126 13.94 9.94 -6.27
C LYS A 126 13.84 9.35 -7.69
N GLY A 127 13.39 8.10 -7.82
CA GLY A 127 13.37 7.39 -9.11
C GLY A 127 12.46 8.02 -10.16
N PRO A 128 11.15 8.16 -9.90
CA PRO A 128 10.16 8.67 -10.86
C PRO A 128 10.47 10.05 -11.42
N VAL A 129 11.05 10.94 -10.61
CA VAL A 129 11.39 12.30 -11.01
C VAL A 129 12.36 12.32 -12.19
N LEU A 130 13.34 11.40 -12.20
CA LEU A 130 14.35 11.30 -13.27
C LEU A 130 13.97 10.32 -14.38
N ASN A 131 12.93 9.50 -14.18
CA ASN A 131 12.53 8.52 -15.18
C ASN A 131 11.91 9.21 -16.40
N PRO A 132 12.49 9.04 -17.60
CA PRO A 132 11.99 9.69 -18.82
C PRO A 132 10.61 9.22 -19.25
N GLY A 133 10.14 8.08 -18.74
CA GLY A 133 8.78 7.56 -18.96
C GLY A 133 7.77 8.07 -17.94
N GLU A 134 8.21 8.70 -16.85
CA GLU A 134 7.37 9.22 -15.77
C GLU A 134 7.45 10.75 -15.69
N MET A 135 8.23 11.34 -14.79
CA MET A 135 8.33 12.81 -14.65
C MET A 135 9.40 13.43 -15.55
N GLY A 136 10.44 12.70 -15.96
CA GLY A 136 11.37 13.02 -17.03
C GLY A 136 12.32 14.20 -16.81
N MET A 137 12.62 14.56 -15.55
CA MET A 137 13.60 15.62 -15.27
C MET A 137 15.00 15.24 -15.79
N PRO A 138 15.76 16.21 -16.32
CA PRO A 138 17.06 15.93 -16.97
C PRO A 138 18.10 15.31 -16.04
N SER A 139 18.17 15.80 -14.80
CA SER A 139 19.14 15.32 -13.79
C SER A 139 18.72 15.70 -12.37
N ALA A 140 19.34 15.07 -11.38
CA ALA A 140 19.20 15.42 -9.97
C ALA A 140 19.67 16.86 -9.70
N ASP A 141 20.75 17.29 -10.34
CA ASP A 141 21.30 18.66 -10.22
C ASP A 141 20.30 19.68 -10.73
N PHE A 142 19.62 19.40 -11.85
CA PHE A 142 18.60 20.29 -12.38
C PHE A 142 17.38 20.42 -11.46
N VAL A 143 16.96 19.32 -10.80
CA VAL A 143 15.92 19.37 -9.77
C VAL A 143 16.34 20.27 -8.61
N VAL A 144 17.59 20.15 -8.15
CA VAL A 144 18.16 21.01 -7.10
C VAL A 144 18.22 22.47 -7.54
N GLU A 145 18.60 22.73 -8.78
CA GLU A 145 18.61 24.08 -9.35
C GLU A 145 17.20 24.71 -9.35
N VAL A 146 16.19 23.96 -9.82
CA VAL A 146 14.78 24.43 -9.76
C VAL A 146 14.40 24.77 -8.33
N LEU A 147 14.66 23.89 -7.36
CA LEU A 147 14.30 24.13 -5.96
C LEU A 147 15.04 25.31 -5.34
N LYS A 148 16.34 25.48 -5.63
CA LYS A 148 17.15 26.62 -5.17
C LYS A 148 16.68 27.96 -5.74
N SER A 149 16.08 27.95 -6.92
CA SER A 149 15.58 29.16 -7.59
C SER A 149 14.27 29.70 -6.99
N ILE A 150 13.61 28.92 -6.14
CA ILE A 150 12.29 29.24 -5.54
C ILE A 150 12.48 29.65 -4.08
N PRO A 151 12.37 30.95 -3.74
CA PRO A 151 12.66 31.45 -2.38
C PRO A 151 11.93 30.71 -1.28
N GLY A 152 10.63 30.37 -1.48
CA GLY A 152 9.86 29.66 -0.46
C GLY A 152 10.35 28.23 -0.21
N TYR A 153 10.94 27.54 -1.20
CA TYR A 153 11.59 26.25 -0.97
C TYR A 153 12.92 26.42 -0.25
N VAL A 154 13.68 27.46 -0.54
CA VAL A 154 14.92 27.74 0.20
C VAL A 154 14.66 27.83 1.70
N GLU A 155 13.64 28.57 2.11
CA GLU A 155 13.27 28.69 3.54
C GLU A 155 12.70 27.39 4.09
N ALA A 156 11.88 26.66 3.32
CA ALA A 156 11.31 25.39 3.77
C ALA A 156 12.37 24.30 3.97
N PHE A 157 13.37 24.21 3.10
CA PHE A 157 14.49 23.27 3.27
C PHE A 157 15.37 23.64 4.47
N LYS A 158 15.67 24.94 4.69
CA LYS A 158 16.41 25.38 5.88
C LYS A 158 15.68 24.98 7.20
N ALA A 159 14.36 25.13 7.21
CA ALA A 159 13.55 24.74 8.38
C ALA A 159 13.49 23.22 8.56
N ALA A 160 13.44 22.45 7.45
CA ALA A 160 13.36 20.99 7.48
C ALA A 160 14.67 20.31 7.84
N PHE A 161 15.80 20.92 7.52
CA PHE A 161 17.15 20.38 7.71
C PHE A 161 18.06 21.41 8.44
N PRO A 162 17.73 21.73 9.70
CA PRO A 162 18.48 22.71 10.46
C PRO A 162 19.93 22.25 10.69
N GLY A 163 20.89 23.15 10.54
CA GLY A 163 22.31 22.85 10.72
C GLY A 163 23.04 22.39 9.47
N GLU A 164 22.35 22.11 8.36
CA GLU A 164 22.99 21.86 7.07
C GLU A 164 23.31 23.20 6.37
N ALA A 165 24.56 23.37 5.93
CA ALA A 165 25.01 24.60 5.24
C ALA A 165 24.32 24.77 3.87
N ASP A 166 24.12 23.67 3.15
CA ASP A 166 23.37 23.61 1.89
C ASP A 166 22.31 22.50 1.96
N PRO A 167 21.12 22.77 2.53
CA PRO A 167 20.12 21.76 2.76
C PRO A 167 19.36 21.32 1.50
N ILE A 168 19.47 22.08 0.38
CA ILE A 168 18.77 21.72 -0.86
C ILE A 168 19.61 20.74 -1.66
N THR A 169 19.43 19.47 -1.37
CA THR A 169 20.05 18.36 -2.07
C THR A 169 18.99 17.40 -2.58
N TYR A 170 19.31 16.60 -3.62
CA TYR A 170 18.39 15.57 -4.11
C TYR A 170 18.12 14.47 -3.09
N ASN A 171 19.07 14.22 -2.18
CA ASN A 171 18.86 13.30 -1.08
C ASN A 171 17.85 13.87 -0.05
N ASN A 172 17.96 15.15 0.30
CA ASN A 172 17.00 15.79 1.21
C ASN A 172 15.61 15.97 0.56
N PHE A 173 15.52 16.11 -0.76
CA PHE A 173 14.25 15.98 -1.48
C PHE A 173 13.60 14.63 -1.18
N GLY A 174 14.32 13.52 -1.38
CA GLY A 174 13.80 12.17 -1.07
C GLY A 174 13.43 12.01 0.40
N LYS A 175 14.26 12.50 1.33
CA LYS A 175 13.96 12.47 2.77
C LYS A 175 12.70 13.25 3.13
N ALA A 176 12.48 14.41 2.54
CA ALA A 176 11.28 15.19 2.81
C ALA A 176 10.01 14.50 2.28
N VAL A 177 10.03 14.02 1.03
CA VAL A 177 8.90 13.26 0.46
C VAL A 177 8.63 12.01 1.30
N GLY A 178 9.68 11.25 1.66
CA GLY A 178 9.54 10.07 2.51
C GLY A 178 8.97 10.40 3.90
N ALA A 179 9.36 11.52 4.52
CA ALA A 179 8.79 11.94 5.80
C ALA A 179 7.27 12.18 5.70
N PHE A 180 6.81 12.77 4.61
CA PHE A 180 5.38 12.92 4.35
C PHE A 180 4.71 11.55 4.13
N GLU A 181 5.28 10.68 3.30
CA GLU A 181 4.69 9.37 3.00
C GLU A 181 4.63 8.44 4.22
N ARG A 182 5.55 8.58 5.18
CA ARG A 182 5.56 7.78 6.42
C ARG A 182 4.35 8.01 7.32
N LYS A 183 3.63 9.10 7.15
CA LYS A 183 2.37 9.39 7.84
C LYS A 183 1.13 9.13 6.95
N LEU A 184 1.29 8.66 5.72
CA LEU A 184 0.18 8.20 4.88
C LEU A 184 -0.29 6.81 5.35
N VAL A 185 -0.86 6.76 6.53
CA VAL A 185 -1.36 5.54 7.16
C VAL A 185 -2.88 5.61 7.26
N THR A 186 -3.55 4.52 6.90
CA THR A 186 -5.02 4.43 6.85
C THR A 186 -5.51 3.28 7.72
N PRO A 187 -5.60 3.46 9.05
CA PRO A 187 -6.17 2.45 9.93
C PRO A 187 -7.63 2.18 9.56
N SER A 188 -8.06 0.95 9.74
CA SER A 188 -9.38 0.45 9.38
C SER A 188 -10.04 -0.27 10.56
N ARG A 189 -11.28 -0.72 10.39
CA ARG A 189 -11.98 -1.56 11.39
C ARG A 189 -11.22 -2.85 11.72
N TRP A 190 -10.43 -3.37 10.79
CA TRP A 190 -9.52 -4.48 11.04
C TRP A 190 -8.51 -4.19 12.14
N ASP A 191 -7.97 -2.96 12.20
CA ASP A 191 -7.03 -2.57 13.26
C ASP A 191 -7.69 -2.54 14.63
N ASP A 192 -8.93 -2.08 14.72
CA ASP A 192 -9.69 -2.09 15.96
C ASP A 192 -10.05 -3.51 16.41
N TYR A 193 -10.37 -4.39 15.46
CA TYR A 193 -10.56 -5.82 15.74
C TYR A 193 -9.29 -6.45 16.30
N LEU A 194 -8.12 -6.17 15.73
CA LEU A 194 -6.82 -6.64 16.23
C LEU A 194 -6.46 -6.10 17.61
N LYS A 195 -6.95 -4.92 17.98
CA LYS A 195 -6.80 -4.32 19.32
C LYS A 195 -7.78 -4.91 20.36
N GLY A 196 -8.65 -5.83 19.95
CA GLY A 196 -9.56 -6.54 20.85
C GLY A 196 -11.03 -6.11 20.75
N ASN A 197 -11.38 -5.11 19.95
CA ASN A 197 -12.78 -4.75 19.69
C ASN A 197 -13.40 -5.77 18.71
N LYS A 198 -13.95 -6.86 19.24
CA LYS A 198 -14.53 -7.94 18.42
C LYS A 198 -15.77 -7.51 17.62
N GLU A 199 -16.41 -6.41 17.99
CA GLU A 199 -17.58 -5.84 17.29
C GLU A 199 -17.19 -4.93 16.11
N ALA A 200 -15.88 -4.64 15.94
CA ALA A 200 -15.40 -3.82 14.82
C ALA A 200 -15.62 -4.49 13.45
N LEU A 201 -15.71 -5.81 13.41
CA LEU A 201 -16.06 -6.59 12.22
C LEU A 201 -17.43 -7.25 12.37
N THR A 202 -18.15 -7.39 11.27
CA THR A 202 -19.38 -8.18 11.24
C THR A 202 -19.07 -9.68 11.26
N ALA A 203 -20.08 -10.51 11.52
CA ALA A 203 -19.95 -11.97 11.50
C ALA A 203 -19.50 -12.47 10.11
N GLU A 204 -20.01 -11.85 9.03
CA GLU A 204 -19.65 -12.18 7.65
C GLU A 204 -18.19 -11.81 7.35
N GLU A 205 -17.70 -10.66 7.83
CA GLU A 205 -16.31 -10.23 7.68
C GLU A 205 -15.36 -11.14 8.46
N THR A 206 -15.74 -11.54 9.67
CA THR A 206 -14.97 -12.50 10.50
C THR A 206 -14.91 -13.87 9.81
N LYS A 207 -16.05 -14.36 9.29
CA LYS A 207 -16.09 -15.59 8.49
C LYS A 207 -15.23 -15.48 7.23
N GLY A 208 -15.22 -14.30 6.60
CA GLY A 208 -14.35 -14.01 5.45
C GLY A 208 -12.87 -14.09 5.80
N PHE A 209 -12.47 -13.57 6.96
CA PHE A 209 -11.11 -13.73 7.48
C PHE A 209 -10.75 -15.21 7.71
N GLU A 210 -11.64 -15.99 8.31
CA GLU A 210 -11.40 -17.41 8.50
C GLU A 210 -11.22 -18.15 7.16
N THR A 211 -12.05 -17.83 6.17
CA THR A 211 -11.96 -18.41 4.82
C THR A 211 -10.62 -18.04 4.18
N PHE A 212 -10.21 -16.78 4.27
CA PHE A 212 -8.91 -16.26 3.80
C PHE A 212 -7.75 -17.02 4.47
N ALA A 213 -7.81 -17.23 5.78
CA ALA A 213 -6.79 -17.91 6.54
C ALA A 213 -6.72 -19.42 6.19
N LYS A 214 -7.88 -20.13 6.18
CA LYS A 214 -7.98 -21.54 5.84
C LYS A 214 -7.59 -21.83 4.38
N ALA A 215 -7.83 -20.90 3.47
CA ALA A 215 -7.36 -20.98 2.09
C ALA A 215 -5.83 -20.95 2.00
N GLY A 216 -5.14 -20.31 2.94
CA GLY A 216 -3.68 -20.19 3.00
C GLY A 216 -3.13 -18.82 2.59
N CYS A 217 -3.99 -17.84 2.35
CA CYS A 217 -3.59 -16.47 1.92
C CYS A 217 -2.70 -15.78 2.96
N VAL A 218 -2.92 -16.08 4.27
CA VAL A 218 -2.12 -15.52 5.38
C VAL A 218 -0.64 -15.89 5.32
N THR A 219 -0.25 -16.90 4.56
CA THR A 219 1.16 -17.29 4.39
C THR A 219 2.00 -16.17 3.79
N CYS A 220 1.41 -15.40 2.87
CA CYS A 220 2.08 -14.30 2.17
C CYS A 220 1.50 -12.92 2.57
N HIS A 221 0.20 -12.86 2.84
CA HIS A 221 -0.52 -11.65 3.21
C HIS A 221 -0.74 -11.60 4.72
N ASN A 222 0.27 -11.16 5.46
CA ASN A 222 0.27 -11.03 6.93
C ASN A 222 0.95 -9.73 7.38
N GLY A 223 1.21 -9.59 8.68
CA GLY A 223 1.81 -8.39 9.26
C GLY A 223 0.86 -7.18 9.29
N PRO A 224 1.36 -5.98 9.61
CA PRO A 224 0.54 -4.78 9.77
C PRO A 224 -0.09 -4.31 8.45
N ALA A 225 0.63 -4.46 7.33
CA ALA A 225 0.15 -4.07 6.01
C ALA A 225 -0.68 -5.16 5.31
N VAL A 226 -0.91 -6.32 5.95
CA VAL A 226 -1.56 -7.48 5.31
C VAL A 226 -0.88 -7.81 3.97
N GLY A 227 0.44 -7.94 4.00
CA GLY A 227 1.36 -8.04 2.86
C GLY A 227 2.52 -7.05 2.98
N GLY A 228 3.30 -6.85 1.92
CA GLY A 228 4.44 -5.93 1.90
C GLY A 228 5.71 -6.43 2.59
N MET A 229 5.70 -7.64 3.17
CA MET A 229 6.75 -8.11 4.09
C MET A 229 7.65 -9.20 3.49
N MET A 230 7.42 -9.61 2.25
CA MET A 230 8.21 -10.63 1.58
C MET A 230 8.13 -10.51 0.06
N TYR A 231 9.02 -11.23 -0.62
CA TYR A 231 8.92 -11.49 -2.06
C TYR A 231 8.35 -12.87 -2.29
N GLN A 232 7.51 -13.01 -3.33
CA GLN A 232 7.01 -14.31 -3.74
C GLN A 232 6.92 -14.40 -5.26
N LYS A 233 7.15 -15.60 -5.77
CA LYS A 233 6.98 -15.91 -7.19
C LYS A 233 5.49 -15.84 -7.56
N LEU A 234 5.15 -15.06 -8.58
CA LEU A 234 3.81 -15.05 -9.15
C LEU A 234 3.60 -16.35 -9.95
N GLY A 235 2.52 -17.06 -9.65
CA GLY A 235 2.31 -18.39 -10.19
C GLY A 235 3.18 -19.45 -9.49
N LEU A 236 3.16 -19.46 -8.16
CA LEU A 236 3.98 -20.36 -7.33
C LEU A 236 3.67 -21.84 -7.57
N VAL A 237 2.40 -22.20 -7.63
CA VAL A 237 1.94 -23.61 -7.81
C VAL A 237 1.63 -23.91 -9.27
N LYS A 238 0.95 -23.02 -9.96
CA LYS A 238 0.62 -23.11 -11.37
C LYS A 238 1.13 -21.85 -12.06
N ALA A 239 1.85 -22.01 -13.16
CA ALA A 239 2.41 -20.88 -13.91
C ALA A 239 1.32 -19.85 -14.25
N TRP A 240 1.61 -18.57 -13.96
CA TRP A 240 0.70 -17.48 -14.32
C TRP A 240 0.64 -17.34 -15.84
N PRO A 241 -0.56 -17.32 -16.45
CA PRO A 241 -0.68 -17.25 -17.89
C PRO A 241 -0.10 -15.94 -18.42
N GLU A 242 0.60 -16.03 -19.54
CA GLU A 242 1.12 -14.88 -20.31
C GLU A 242 2.02 -13.90 -19.52
N LEU A 243 2.61 -14.35 -18.41
CA LEU A 243 3.51 -13.53 -17.61
C LEU A 243 4.78 -13.16 -18.39
N LYS A 244 4.92 -11.88 -18.76
CA LYS A 244 6.08 -11.36 -19.52
C LYS A 244 7.08 -10.63 -18.62
N ASP A 245 6.60 -9.95 -17.59
CA ASP A 245 7.41 -9.21 -16.63
C ASP A 245 8.27 -10.18 -15.81
N GLN A 246 9.58 -9.96 -15.84
CA GLN A 246 10.55 -10.82 -15.13
C GLN A 246 10.60 -10.53 -13.62
N GLY A 247 9.83 -9.56 -13.13
CA GLY A 247 9.76 -9.19 -11.71
C GLY A 247 11.09 -8.70 -11.14
N ARG A 248 11.45 -9.21 -9.98
CA ARG A 248 12.66 -8.83 -9.25
C ARG A 248 13.95 -9.10 -10.02
N PHE A 249 13.97 -10.07 -10.93
CA PHE A 249 15.11 -10.32 -11.81
C PHE A 249 15.53 -9.06 -12.59
N GLU A 250 14.59 -8.20 -12.97
CA GLU A 250 14.93 -6.95 -13.68
C GLU A 250 15.83 -6.02 -12.86
N ALA A 251 15.70 -6.05 -11.55
CA ALA A 251 16.51 -5.27 -10.62
C ALA A 251 17.81 -5.99 -10.23
N THR A 252 17.75 -7.29 -9.93
CA THR A 252 18.87 -8.03 -9.33
C THR A 252 19.76 -8.74 -10.35
N LYS A 253 19.23 -9.08 -11.52
CA LYS A 253 19.85 -9.95 -12.54
C LYS A 253 20.19 -11.37 -12.03
N VAL A 254 19.59 -11.79 -10.93
CA VAL A 254 19.74 -13.12 -10.34
C VAL A 254 18.65 -14.04 -10.88
N GLU A 255 19.01 -15.14 -11.55
CA GLU A 255 18.06 -16.04 -12.22
C GLU A 255 16.95 -16.59 -11.30
N THR A 256 17.27 -16.85 -10.03
CA THR A 256 16.30 -17.32 -9.04
C THR A 256 15.25 -16.29 -8.65
N ASP A 257 15.46 -15.01 -8.99
CA ASP A 257 14.52 -13.91 -8.73
C ASP A 257 13.50 -13.69 -9.86
N LYS A 258 13.55 -14.52 -10.94
CA LYS A 258 12.58 -14.43 -12.03
C LYS A 258 11.16 -14.68 -11.55
N PHE A 259 10.29 -13.72 -11.94
CA PHE A 259 8.87 -13.72 -11.61
C PHE A 259 8.55 -13.52 -10.12
N TYR A 260 9.56 -13.19 -9.31
CA TYR A 260 9.33 -12.76 -7.93
C TYR A 260 8.93 -11.29 -7.90
N PHE A 261 7.91 -11.01 -7.10
CA PHE A 261 7.43 -9.66 -6.81
C PHE A 261 7.33 -9.47 -5.30
N LYS A 262 7.46 -8.24 -4.84
CA LYS A 262 7.08 -7.91 -3.48
C LYS A 262 5.58 -8.19 -3.34
N VAL A 263 5.21 -9.00 -2.36
CA VAL A 263 3.80 -9.28 -2.07
C VAL A 263 3.09 -7.96 -1.74
N PRO A 264 2.07 -7.55 -2.50
CA PRO A 264 1.42 -6.28 -2.26
C PRO A 264 0.65 -6.27 -0.94
N SER A 265 0.51 -5.09 -0.35
CA SER A 265 -0.44 -4.86 0.73
C SER A 265 -1.87 -5.10 0.26
N LEU A 266 -2.71 -5.66 1.14
CA LEU A 266 -4.15 -5.76 0.89
C LEU A 266 -4.94 -4.63 1.60
N ARG A 267 -4.27 -3.71 2.28
CA ARG A 267 -4.92 -2.52 2.83
C ARG A 267 -5.52 -1.70 1.69
N ASN A 268 -6.75 -1.28 1.85
CA ASN A 268 -7.51 -0.50 0.86
C ASN A 268 -7.73 -1.23 -0.49
N ILE A 269 -7.52 -2.54 -0.57
CA ILE A 269 -7.51 -3.27 -1.84
C ILE A 269 -8.84 -3.17 -2.61
N SER A 270 -9.96 -2.97 -1.92
CA SER A 270 -11.28 -2.74 -2.56
C SER A 270 -11.34 -1.45 -3.38
N GLU A 271 -10.43 -0.50 -3.15
CA GLU A 271 -10.42 0.84 -3.76
C GLU A 271 -9.32 0.98 -4.84
N THR A 272 -8.36 0.05 -4.89
CA THR A 272 -7.12 0.19 -5.64
C THR A 272 -7.02 -0.76 -6.86
N GLY A 273 -8.14 -1.06 -7.49
CA GLY A 273 -8.16 -1.72 -8.80
C GLY A 273 -7.71 -0.78 -9.94
N PRO A 274 -7.32 -1.32 -11.12
CA PRO A 274 -7.21 -2.74 -11.45
C PRO A 274 -6.03 -3.42 -10.75
N TYR A 275 -6.04 -4.75 -10.69
CA TYR A 275 -5.15 -5.55 -9.87
C TYR A 275 -3.98 -6.14 -10.68
N LEU A 276 -2.96 -6.65 -9.96
CA LEU A 276 -1.64 -7.05 -10.42
C LEU A 276 -0.71 -5.88 -10.79
N HIS A 277 0.56 -6.24 -10.99
CA HIS A 277 1.61 -5.31 -11.40
C HIS A 277 1.37 -4.66 -12.77
N ASP A 278 0.54 -5.27 -13.61
CA ASP A 278 0.19 -4.82 -14.96
C ASP A 278 -1.27 -4.35 -15.09
N GLY A 279 -2.05 -4.36 -13.99
CA GLY A 279 -3.45 -3.99 -14.01
C GLY A 279 -4.34 -4.88 -14.88
N SER A 280 -3.91 -6.11 -15.18
CA SER A 280 -4.62 -7.01 -16.10
C SER A 280 -5.90 -7.60 -15.53
N VAL A 281 -6.05 -7.64 -14.21
CA VAL A 281 -7.24 -8.18 -13.53
C VAL A 281 -8.14 -7.04 -13.08
N LYS A 282 -9.41 -7.07 -13.50
CA LYS A 282 -10.31 -5.91 -13.34
C LYS A 282 -11.10 -5.92 -12.04
N THR A 283 -11.46 -7.09 -11.52
CA THR A 283 -12.30 -7.20 -10.31
C THR A 283 -11.58 -7.91 -9.19
N LEU A 284 -11.95 -7.59 -7.96
CA LEU A 284 -11.35 -8.19 -6.76
C LEU A 284 -11.72 -9.68 -6.67
N GLU A 285 -12.94 -10.03 -7.07
CA GLU A 285 -13.42 -11.40 -7.13
C GLU A 285 -12.58 -12.26 -8.08
N GLU A 286 -12.32 -11.75 -9.29
CA GLU A 286 -11.44 -12.41 -10.26
C GLU A 286 -10.02 -12.57 -9.69
N MET A 287 -9.49 -11.52 -9.03
CA MET A 287 -8.16 -11.55 -8.44
C MET A 287 -8.04 -12.61 -7.34
N VAL A 288 -9.02 -12.70 -6.44
CA VAL A 288 -9.07 -13.70 -5.36
C VAL A 288 -9.14 -15.11 -5.95
N SER A 289 -10.00 -15.34 -6.95
CA SER A 289 -10.11 -16.64 -7.63
C SER A 289 -8.78 -17.05 -8.29
N LYS A 290 -8.14 -16.13 -9.03
CA LYS A 290 -6.84 -16.36 -9.67
C LYS A 290 -5.73 -16.63 -8.64
N MET A 291 -5.70 -15.94 -7.52
CA MET A 291 -4.75 -16.21 -6.43
C MET A 291 -4.97 -17.61 -5.85
N GLY A 292 -6.22 -18.03 -5.66
CA GLY A 292 -6.54 -19.41 -5.29
C GLY A 292 -5.93 -20.41 -6.27
N GLU A 293 -6.16 -20.22 -7.55
CA GLU A 293 -5.73 -21.16 -8.60
C GLU A 293 -4.20 -21.18 -8.78
N TYR A 294 -3.58 -20.02 -9.01
CA TYR A 294 -2.18 -19.96 -9.44
C TYR A 294 -1.17 -19.94 -8.31
N GLN A 295 -1.51 -19.31 -7.16
CA GLN A 295 -0.63 -19.24 -6.00
C GLN A 295 -0.78 -20.42 -5.05
N LEU A 296 -2.01 -20.93 -4.85
CA LEU A 296 -2.33 -21.94 -3.84
C LEU A 296 -2.73 -23.30 -4.44
N GLY A 297 -2.94 -23.38 -5.76
CA GLY A 297 -3.40 -24.61 -6.44
C GLY A 297 -4.81 -25.03 -6.01
N LYS A 298 -5.64 -24.07 -5.59
CA LYS A 298 -7.00 -24.30 -5.07
C LYS A 298 -8.05 -23.66 -5.97
N SER A 299 -9.06 -24.41 -6.34
CA SER A 299 -10.27 -23.86 -6.96
C SER A 299 -11.22 -23.40 -5.85
N LEU A 300 -11.23 -22.09 -5.57
CA LEU A 300 -12.18 -21.51 -4.62
C LEU A 300 -13.59 -21.53 -5.21
N THR A 301 -14.58 -21.86 -4.39
CA THR A 301 -15.99 -21.72 -4.80
C THR A 301 -16.40 -20.25 -4.87
N SER A 302 -17.54 -19.96 -5.50
CA SER A 302 -18.08 -18.59 -5.56
C SER A 302 -18.35 -18.03 -4.17
N GLU A 303 -18.83 -18.90 -3.25
CA GLU A 303 -19.13 -18.54 -1.86
C GLU A 303 -17.84 -18.23 -1.07
N GLU A 304 -16.78 -19.03 -1.23
CA GLU A 304 -15.48 -18.79 -0.60
C GLU A 304 -14.87 -17.50 -1.12
N THR A 305 -14.91 -17.28 -2.45
CA THR A 305 -14.42 -16.04 -3.08
C THR A 305 -15.17 -14.82 -2.54
N ALA A 306 -16.51 -14.85 -2.51
CA ALA A 306 -17.30 -13.76 -1.99
C ALA A 306 -17.05 -13.51 -0.50
N SER A 307 -16.87 -14.57 0.29
CA SER A 307 -16.56 -14.48 1.72
C SER A 307 -15.20 -13.80 1.95
N ILE A 308 -14.16 -14.18 1.20
CA ILE A 308 -12.84 -13.54 1.24
C ILE A 308 -12.94 -12.06 0.84
N VAL A 309 -13.65 -11.74 -0.24
CA VAL A 309 -13.85 -10.36 -0.69
C VAL A 309 -14.55 -9.51 0.38
N THR A 310 -15.51 -10.08 1.11
CA THR A 310 -16.17 -9.40 2.23
C THR A 310 -15.16 -9.01 3.32
N PHE A 311 -14.25 -9.92 3.70
CA PHE A 311 -13.14 -9.58 4.61
C PHE A 311 -12.24 -8.49 4.03
N LEU A 312 -11.81 -8.62 2.77
CA LEU A 312 -10.90 -7.66 2.13
C LEU A 312 -11.47 -6.24 2.11
N LYS A 313 -12.79 -6.08 2.00
CA LYS A 313 -13.49 -4.78 2.10
C LYS A 313 -13.37 -4.16 3.50
N SER A 314 -13.23 -4.95 4.57
CA SER A 314 -13.02 -4.45 5.93
C SER A 314 -11.62 -3.82 6.14
N LEU A 315 -10.68 -4.08 5.22
CA LEU A 315 -9.34 -3.51 5.24
C LEU A 315 -9.27 -2.07 4.67
N LYS A 316 -10.39 -1.52 4.25
CA LYS A 316 -10.51 -0.12 3.82
C LYS A 316 -10.42 0.78 5.04
N GLY A 317 -9.40 1.64 5.05
CA GLY A 317 -9.23 2.69 6.06
C GLY A 317 -9.78 4.04 5.59
N GLU A 318 -9.77 5.01 6.49
CA GLU A 318 -10.16 6.37 6.17
C GLU A 318 -8.98 7.18 5.64
N ILE A 319 -9.23 7.94 4.57
CA ILE A 319 -8.24 8.88 4.04
C ILE A 319 -8.15 10.09 4.99
N PRO A 320 -6.97 10.45 5.49
CA PRO A 320 -6.81 11.60 6.40
C PRO A 320 -6.89 12.92 5.61
N ALA A 321 -8.11 13.40 5.35
CA ALA A 321 -8.41 14.50 4.43
C ALA A 321 -7.58 15.76 4.69
N ASP A 322 -7.45 16.18 5.95
CA ASP A 322 -6.66 17.37 6.32
C ASP A 322 -5.17 17.17 6.07
N TYR A 323 -4.66 15.97 6.31
CA TYR A 323 -3.25 15.64 6.10
C TYR A 323 -2.87 15.64 4.62
N ILE A 324 -3.73 15.13 3.76
CA ILE A 324 -3.49 15.04 2.32
C ILE A 324 -3.87 16.30 1.55
N ALA A 325 -4.50 17.30 2.20
CA ALA A 325 -4.92 18.52 1.53
C ALA A 325 -3.77 19.18 0.78
N LYS A 326 -4.00 19.50 -0.51
CA LYS A 326 -2.99 20.16 -1.34
C LYS A 326 -2.59 21.50 -0.72
N PRO A 327 -1.31 21.71 -0.38
CA PRO A 327 -0.85 22.95 0.23
C PRO A 327 -0.74 24.08 -0.82
N LYS A 328 -0.70 25.33 -0.35
CA LYS A 328 -0.24 26.41 -1.20
C LYS A 328 1.25 26.22 -1.49
N LEU A 329 1.60 26.08 -2.76
CA LEU A 329 2.98 25.94 -3.19
C LEU A 329 3.66 27.30 -3.26
N PRO A 330 4.99 27.40 -3.01
CA PRO A 330 5.75 28.61 -3.20
C PRO A 330 5.71 29.10 -4.66
N GLU A 331 5.70 30.40 -4.85
CA GLU A 331 5.76 30.99 -6.19
C GLU A 331 7.15 30.83 -6.79
N SER A 332 7.22 30.67 -8.11
CA SER A 332 8.50 30.63 -8.84
C SER A 332 9.29 31.92 -8.66
N GLY A 333 10.59 31.80 -8.53
CA GLY A 333 11.49 32.95 -8.62
C GLY A 333 11.59 33.48 -10.06
N PRO A 334 12.17 34.68 -10.23
CA PRO A 334 12.28 35.30 -11.55
C PRO A 334 13.16 34.48 -12.52
N ASN A 335 14.06 33.67 -12.02
CA ASN A 335 15.00 32.84 -12.77
C ASN A 335 14.76 31.36 -12.61
N THR A 336 13.56 30.93 -12.24
CA THR A 336 13.25 29.50 -12.11
C THR A 336 13.36 28.80 -13.46
N PRO A 337 14.31 27.84 -13.64
CA PRO A 337 14.51 27.19 -14.93
C PRO A 337 13.35 26.22 -15.23
N LYS A 338 13.11 26.02 -16.53
CA LYS A 338 12.13 25.06 -17.04
C LYS A 338 12.84 23.90 -17.72
N ALA A 339 12.40 22.67 -17.45
CA ALA A 339 12.95 21.45 -18.05
C ALA A 339 12.34 21.14 -19.43
#